data_d9489441a295340c79543f24e4d42a43
#
_entry.id   d9489441a295340c79543f24e4d42a43
#
_cell.length_a   1.000
_cell.length_b   1.000
_cell.length_c   1.000
_cell.angle_alpha   90.00
_cell.angle_beta   90.00
_cell.angle_gamma   90.00
#
_symmetry.space_group_name_H-M   'P 1'
#
loop_
_entity.id
_entity.type
_entity.pdbx_description
1 polymer ?
#
loop_
_entity_poly.entity_id
_entity_poly.type
_entity_poly.pdbx_seq_one_letter_code
_entity_poly.pdbx_strand_id
1 'polypeptide(L)'
;MLGVRLFAILLAFVAAPAFAHGSRNGALGWTLSPLLVVPLAVSLVIYLVGWFRLSRRASTPVRPGLFLSGWMVLALSLVSPLHEAGERSFTMHMIEHELIMLVATLLLAASSAGGVLAWGLPRPLRQALGGSWKSPLQSLWRRLTDPITATIVQGAVMWAWHAPPLFDRALDHPGWHIAQHASFFISALLFWWAMLHPRGRNQGYGVSAACLFATSLIGGALGALMSFSSSPWYADYAAMGMTGIGLDPVDDQRLAGLIMWIPGGLVHGVAAIILFYKWLKAAEGSHAALSVH
;
A
#
# COMPACT_ATOMS: atom_id res chain seq x y z
N MET A 1 -13.72 -14.84 7.44
CA MET A 1 -12.91 -14.66 8.67
C MET A 1 -11.46 -15.16 8.55
N LEU A 2 -11.15 -16.22 7.79
CA LEU A 2 -9.79 -16.76 7.58
C LEU A 2 -8.89 -15.82 6.77
N GLY A 3 -9.45 -15.07 5.81
CA GLY A 3 -8.72 -14.14 4.96
C GLY A 3 -8.05 -12.97 5.70
N VAL A 4 -8.65 -12.55 6.80
CA VAL A 4 -8.18 -11.47 7.66
C VAL A 4 -6.85 -11.81 8.37
N ARG A 5 -6.64 -13.08 8.66
CA ARG A 5 -5.55 -13.59 9.50
C ARG A 5 -4.23 -13.71 8.75
N LEU A 6 -4.28 -13.92 7.46
CA LEU A 6 -3.10 -14.05 6.61
C LEU A 6 -2.61 -12.75 6.04
N PHE A 7 -3.45 -11.77 6.01
CA PHE A 7 -3.06 -10.40 5.79
C PHE A 7 -2.06 -9.92 6.88
N ALA A 8 -2.30 -10.32 8.14
CA ALA A 8 -1.36 -10.04 9.23
C ALA A 8 -0.02 -10.80 9.12
N ILE A 9 0.02 -11.95 8.43
CA ILE A 9 1.27 -12.71 8.22
C ILE A 9 2.12 -12.13 7.10
N LEU A 10 1.52 -11.61 6.03
CA LEU A 10 2.24 -10.80 5.04
C LEU A 10 2.92 -9.60 5.69
N LEU A 11 2.32 -9.05 6.76
CA LEU A 11 2.87 -7.97 7.55
C LEU A 11 4.10 -8.36 8.40
N ALA A 12 4.20 -9.61 8.83
CA ALA A 12 5.29 -10.06 9.71
C ALA A 12 6.59 -10.38 8.97
N PHE A 13 6.57 -10.53 7.63
CA PHE A 13 7.74 -10.91 6.84
C PHE A 13 8.62 -9.75 6.35
N VAL A 14 8.27 -8.50 6.67
CA VAL A 14 8.98 -7.33 6.16
C VAL A 14 10.17 -6.89 7.03
N ALA A 15 10.44 -7.55 8.16
CA ALA A 15 11.43 -7.11 9.14
C ALA A 15 12.72 -7.95 9.11
N ALA A 16 13.66 -7.63 8.24
CA ALA A 16 15.05 -8.04 8.37
C ALA A 16 16.00 -7.11 7.56
N PRO A 17 17.24 -6.78 8.01
CA PRO A 17 18.08 -5.74 7.41
C PRO A 17 18.71 -6.14 6.07
N ALA A 18 18.67 -5.29 5.07
CA ALA A 18 19.32 -5.46 3.79
C ALA A 18 20.56 -4.58 3.70
N PHE A 19 21.66 -5.16 3.27
CA PHE A 19 22.88 -4.45 2.93
C PHE A 19 23.08 -4.56 1.41
N ALA A 20 22.89 -3.49 0.68
CA ALA A 20 23.52 -3.27 -0.63
C ALA A 20 23.32 -1.79 -1.02
N HIS A 21 24.28 -0.95 -0.69
CA HIS A 21 24.42 0.33 -1.38
C HIS A 21 25.17 0.08 -2.69
N GLY A 22 24.48 0.22 -3.83
CA GLY A 22 25.11 0.32 -5.14
C GLY A 22 26.01 1.55 -5.22
N SER A 23 27.10 1.50 -5.98
CA SER A 23 27.97 2.67 -6.19
C SER A 23 27.16 3.80 -6.84
N ARG A 24 27.17 4.99 -6.26
CA ARG A 24 26.41 6.17 -6.72
C ARG A 24 26.65 6.57 -8.20
N ASN A 25 27.67 6.04 -8.85
CA ASN A 25 28.09 6.35 -10.24
C ASN A 25 27.97 5.17 -11.22
N GLY A 26 27.38 4.04 -10.83
CA GLY A 26 27.19 2.85 -11.68
C GLY A 26 25.90 2.90 -12.52
N ALA A 27 25.79 2.00 -13.51
CA ALA A 27 24.52 1.74 -14.18
C ALA A 27 23.48 1.25 -13.17
N LEU A 28 22.20 1.61 -13.36
CA LEU A 28 21.09 1.14 -12.52
C LEU A 28 20.98 -0.38 -12.64
N GLY A 29 20.96 -1.08 -11.50
CA GLY A 29 20.90 -2.53 -11.41
C GLY A 29 19.60 -3.05 -10.81
N TRP A 30 19.54 -4.37 -10.66
CA TRP A 30 18.44 -5.04 -9.96
C TRP A 30 18.81 -5.26 -8.49
N THR A 31 17.95 -4.87 -7.58
CA THR A 31 18.13 -5.06 -6.13
C THR A 31 17.70 -6.47 -5.71
N LEU A 32 18.57 -7.46 -5.89
CA LEU A 32 18.28 -8.86 -5.57
C LEU A 32 18.64 -9.23 -4.11
N SER A 33 18.41 -8.34 -3.17
CA SER A 33 18.62 -8.63 -1.75
C SER A 33 17.74 -9.80 -1.32
N PRO A 34 18.32 -10.86 -0.68
CA PRO A 34 17.53 -11.99 -0.15
C PRO A 34 16.39 -11.56 0.74
N LEU A 35 16.54 -10.46 1.41
CA LEU A 35 15.61 -9.86 2.34
C LEU A 35 14.33 -9.33 1.68
N LEU A 36 14.43 -8.87 0.43
CA LEU A 36 13.28 -8.48 -0.39
C LEU A 36 12.75 -9.68 -1.18
N VAL A 37 13.66 -10.44 -1.80
CA VAL A 37 13.27 -11.52 -2.71
C VAL A 37 12.62 -12.71 -1.98
N VAL A 38 13.13 -13.10 -0.80
CA VAL A 38 12.60 -14.26 -0.07
C VAL A 38 11.15 -14.03 0.39
N PRO A 39 10.78 -12.94 1.07
CA PRO A 39 9.38 -12.70 1.44
C PRO A 39 8.43 -12.62 0.22
N LEU A 40 8.87 -11.98 -0.86
CA LEU A 40 8.11 -11.93 -2.11
C LEU A 40 7.89 -13.33 -2.69
N ALA A 41 8.94 -14.14 -2.82
CA ALA A 41 8.84 -15.50 -3.32
C ALA A 41 7.96 -16.40 -2.42
N VAL A 42 8.14 -16.32 -1.11
CA VAL A 42 7.34 -17.08 -0.14
C VAL A 42 5.86 -16.70 -0.23
N SER A 43 5.53 -15.42 -0.31
CA SER A 43 4.14 -14.96 -0.44
C SER A 43 3.49 -15.47 -1.73
N LEU A 44 4.22 -15.45 -2.85
CA LEU A 44 3.75 -15.98 -4.13
C LEU A 44 3.53 -17.49 -4.07
N VAL A 45 4.48 -18.26 -3.53
CA VAL A 45 4.37 -19.71 -3.39
C VAL A 45 3.18 -20.08 -2.51
N ILE A 46 3.00 -19.42 -1.36
CA ILE A 46 1.85 -19.64 -0.49
C ILE A 46 0.55 -19.35 -1.24
N TYR A 47 0.49 -18.26 -2.01
CA TYR A 47 -0.69 -17.93 -2.80
C TYR A 47 -0.98 -18.99 -3.86
N LEU A 48 0.00 -19.40 -4.66
CA LEU A 48 -0.16 -20.39 -5.72
C LEU A 48 -0.60 -21.76 -5.15
N VAL A 49 0.02 -22.21 -4.07
CA VAL A 49 -0.39 -23.46 -3.38
C VAL A 49 -1.83 -23.36 -2.88
N GLY A 50 -2.21 -22.24 -2.30
CA GLY A 50 -3.57 -22.00 -1.84
C GLY A 50 -4.58 -21.97 -2.99
N TRP A 51 -4.23 -21.31 -4.07
CA TRP A 51 -5.05 -21.26 -5.28
C TRP A 51 -5.27 -22.64 -5.88
N PHE A 52 -4.23 -23.44 -6.08
CA PHE A 52 -4.34 -24.83 -6.56
C PHE A 52 -5.21 -25.71 -5.65
N ARG A 53 -5.12 -25.53 -4.33
CA ARG A 53 -5.96 -26.28 -3.38
C ARG A 53 -7.42 -25.88 -3.40
N LEU A 54 -7.70 -24.57 -3.62
CA LEU A 54 -9.05 -24.03 -3.66
C LEU A 54 -9.73 -24.26 -5.02
N SER A 55 -9.03 -24.13 -6.13
CA SER A 55 -9.60 -24.29 -7.47
C SER A 55 -10.19 -25.68 -7.71
N ARG A 56 -9.65 -26.69 -7.01
CA ARG A 56 -10.19 -28.06 -7.01
C ARG A 56 -11.50 -28.22 -6.21
N ARG A 57 -11.95 -27.22 -5.47
CA ARG A 57 -13.11 -27.25 -4.58
C ARG A 57 -14.27 -26.37 -5.02
N ALA A 58 -14.23 -25.84 -6.22
CA ALA A 58 -15.30 -25.32 -7.09
C ALA A 58 -16.32 -24.28 -6.58
N SER A 59 -16.13 -23.55 -5.48
CA SER A 59 -17.18 -22.57 -5.07
C SER A 59 -16.69 -21.20 -4.60
N THR A 60 -15.37 -20.95 -4.60
CA THR A 60 -14.85 -19.69 -4.07
C THR A 60 -14.45 -18.76 -5.23
N PRO A 61 -15.00 -17.53 -5.34
CA PRO A 61 -14.57 -16.57 -6.35
C PRO A 61 -13.15 -16.12 -6.03
N VAL A 62 -12.17 -16.73 -6.69
CA VAL A 62 -10.76 -16.36 -6.59
C VAL A 62 -10.46 -15.36 -7.71
N ARG A 63 -9.74 -14.30 -7.39
CA ARG A 63 -9.33 -13.27 -8.33
C ARG A 63 -7.80 -13.28 -8.53
N PRO A 64 -7.25 -14.34 -9.17
CA PRO A 64 -5.80 -14.51 -9.28
C PRO A 64 -5.14 -13.39 -10.07
N GLY A 65 -5.80 -12.87 -11.10
CA GLY A 65 -5.28 -11.75 -11.88
C GLY A 65 -4.99 -10.51 -11.04
N LEU A 66 -5.92 -10.12 -10.14
CA LEU A 66 -5.71 -8.96 -9.27
C LEU A 66 -4.56 -9.17 -8.28
N PHE A 67 -4.46 -10.39 -7.69
CA PHE A 67 -3.35 -10.69 -6.80
C PHE A 67 -2.01 -10.68 -7.53
N LEU A 68 -1.91 -11.37 -8.66
CA LEU A 68 -0.67 -11.47 -9.43
C LEU A 68 -0.24 -10.10 -9.98
N SER A 69 -1.17 -9.27 -10.45
CA SER A 69 -0.86 -7.91 -10.89
C SER A 69 -0.37 -7.04 -9.73
N GLY A 70 -1.05 -7.05 -8.57
CA GLY A 70 -0.62 -6.30 -7.41
C GLY A 70 0.73 -6.79 -6.85
N TRP A 71 0.93 -8.10 -6.82
CA TRP A 71 2.20 -8.71 -6.42
C TRP A 71 3.33 -8.35 -7.40
N MET A 72 3.07 -8.38 -8.70
CA MET A 72 4.06 -8.01 -9.73
C MET A 72 4.46 -6.54 -9.61
N VAL A 73 3.49 -5.62 -9.43
CA VAL A 73 3.79 -4.21 -9.21
C VAL A 73 4.66 -4.03 -7.97
N LEU A 74 4.32 -4.68 -6.84
CA LEU A 74 5.11 -4.63 -5.62
C LEU A 74 6.53 -5.16 -5.83
N ALA A 75 6.67 -6.31 -6.48
CA ALA A 75 7.97 -6.92 -6.75
C ALA A 75 8.84 -6.03 -7.66
N LEU A 76 8.26 -5.51 -8.75
CA LEU A 76 8.98 -4.63 -9.67
C LEU A 76 9.37 -3.31 -9.00
N SER A 77 8.52 -2.73 -8.17
CA SER A 77 8.87 -1.51 -7.44
C SER A 77 10.10 -1.71 -6.55
N LEU A 78 10.17 -2.83 -5.82
CA LEU A 78 11.22 -3.08 -4.83
C LEU A 78 12.51 -3.70 -5.40
N VAL A 79 12.43 -4.37 -6.55
CA VAL A 79 13.56 -5.20 -7.06
C VAL A 79 14.14 -4.64 -8.36
N SER A 80 13.37 -3.86 -9.13
CA SER A 80 13.82 -3.34 -10.42
C SER A 80 14.77 -2.14 -10.27
N PRO A 81 15.40 -1.69 -11.38
CA PRO A 81 16.21 -0.47 -11.38
C PRO A 81 15.52 0.79 -10.88
N LEU A 82 14.19 0.79 -10.75
CA LEU A 82 13.44 1.91 -10.17
C LEU A 82 13.85 2.16 -8.72
N HIS A 83 14.08 1.11 -7.93
CA HIS A 83 14.52 1.22 -6.54
C HIS A 83 15.86 1.96 -6.41
N GLU A 84 16.87 1.57 -7.21
CA GLU A 84 18.16 2.31 -7.25
C GLU A 84 18.01 3.72 -7.84
N ALA A 85 17.09 3.91 -8.79
CA ALA A 85 16.83 5.24 -9.32
C ALA A 85 16.24 6.17 -8.25
N GLY A 86 15.43 5.62 -7.34
CA GLY A 86 14.88 6.33 -6.17
C GLY A 86 15.96 6.82 -5.20
N GLU A 87 17.08 6.12 -5.08
CA GLU A 87 18.23 6.58 -4.28
C GLU A 87 18.94 7.79 -4.92
N ARG A 88 18.70 8.09 -6.21
CA ARG A 88 19.38 9.13 -6.99
C ARG A 88 18.48 10.27 -7.45
N SER A 89 17.18 10.13 -7.32
CA SER A 89 16.17 11.12 -7.71
C SER A 89 14.95 11.00 -6.82
N PHE A 90 14.55 12.11 -6.23
CA PHE A 90 13.36 12.17 -5.39
C PHE A 90 12.09 11.86 -6.18
N THR A 91 12.02 12.28 -7.44
CA THR A 91 10.94 11.91 -8.37
C THR A 91 10.80 10.39 -8.51
N MET A 92 11.91 9.67 -8.74
CA MET A 92 11.88 8.22 -8.89
C MET A 92 11.49 7.51 -7.58
N HIS A 93 11.92 8.04 -6.45
CA HIS A 93 11.53 7.58 -5.12
C HIS A 93 10.02 7.73 -4.89
N MET A 94 9.42 8.86 -5.28
CA MET A 94 7.97 9.06 -5.19
C MET A 94 7.18 8.16 -6.14
N ILE A 95 7.69 7.90 -7.34
CA ILE A 95 7.08 6.92 -8.26
C ILE A 95 7.04 5.53 -7.60
N GLU A 96 8.13 5.10 -6.98
CA GLU A 96 8.18 3.83 -6.26
C GLU A 96 7.13 3.77 -5.14
N HIS A 97 7.05 4.80 -4.30
CA HIS A 97 6.06 4.88 -3.23
C HIS A 97 4.61 4.87 -3.75
N GLU A 98 4.30 5.61 -4.80
CA GLU A 98 2.97 5.62 -5.42
C GLU A 98 2.60 4.25 -6.00
N LEU A 99 3.53 3.56 -6.66
CA LEU A 99 3.31 2.20 -7.13
C LEU A 99 3.01 1.21 -6.00
N ILE A 100 3.74 1.31 -4.89
CA ILE A 100 3.52 0.46 -3.71
C ILE A 100 2.19 0.79 -3.03
N MET A 101 1.98 2.08 -2.68
CA MET A 101 0.85 2.50 -1.83
C MET A 101 -0.47 2.59 -2.58
N LEU A 102 -0.44 2.98 -3.85
CA LEU A 102 -1.64 3.29 -4.62
C LEU A 102 -2.04 2.14 -5.55
N VAL A 103 -1.07 1.48 -6.20
CA VAL A 103 -1.36 0.45 -7.20
C VAL A 103 -1.29 -0.95 -6.60
N ALA A 104 -0.13 -1.34 -6.05
CA ALA A 104 0.07 -2.68 -5.54
C ALA A 104 -0.91 -3.02 -4.41
N THR A 105 -1.01 -2.15 -3.40
CA THR A 105 -1.88 -2.39 -2.24
C THR A 105 -3.37 -2.35 -2.58
N LEU A 106 -3.81 -1.49 -3.51
CA LEU A 106 -5.18 -1.48 -4.02
C LEU A 106 -5.53 -2.82 -4.69
N LEU A 107 -4.68 -3.31 -5.59
CA LEU A 107 -4.90 -4.57 -6.31
C LEU A 107 -4.87 -5.77 -5.36
N LEU A 108 -3.93 -5.79 -4.40
CA LEU A 108 -3.84 -6.82 -3.38
C LEU A 108 -5.07 -6.82 -2.46
N ALA A 109 -5.55 -5.66 -2.02
CA ALA A 109 -6.77 -5.54 -1.22
C ALA A 109 -8.01 -5.97 -2.01
N ALA A 110 -8.14 -5.55 -3.27
CA ALA A 110 -9.25 -5.90 -4.16
C ALA A 110 -9.30 -7.40 -4.50
N SER A 111 -8.14 -8.07 -4.51
CA SER A 111 -8.05 -9.52 -4.75
C SER A 111 -8.71 -10.35 -3.65
N SER A 112 -8.85 -9.79 -2.44
CA SER A 112 -9.33 -10.49 -1.24
C SER A 112 -8.57 -11.81 -0.98
N ALA A 113 -7.27 -11.84 -1.27
CA ALA A 113 -6.43 -13.04 -1.31
C ALA A 113 -6.27 -13.77 0.03
N GLY A 114 -6.69 -13.17 1.14
CA GLY A 114 -6.46 -13.72 2.47
C GLY A 114 -6.98 -15.16 2.66
N GLY A 115 -8.12 -15.51 2.05
CA GLY A 115 -8.62 -16.90 2.07
C GLY A 115 -7.70 -17.86 1.32
N VAL A 116 -7.19 -17.43 0.17
CA VAL A 116 -6.28 -18.22 -0.68
C VAL A 116 -4.96 -18.45 0.04
N LEU A 117 -4.38 -17.40 0.57
CA LEU A 117 -3.14 -17.47 1.37
C LEU A 117 -3.30 -18.41 2.56
N ALA A 118 -4.47 -18.41 3.24
CA ALA A 118 -4.76 -19.35 4.31
C ALA A 118 -4.67 -20.83 3.87
N TRP A 119 -5.23 -21.11 2.72
CA TRP A 119 -5.20 -22.46 2.18
C TRP A 119 -3.81 -22.86 1.67
N GLY A 120 -2.95 -21.90 1.39
CA GLY A 120 -1.54 -22.14 1.05
C GLY A 120 -0.71 -22.65 2.22
N LEU A 121 -1.08 -22.26 3.45
CA LEU A 121 -0.33 -22.63 4.64
C LEU A 121 -0.47 -24.12 5.01
N PRO A 122 0.52 -24.67 5.73
CA PRO A 122 0.43 -25.97 6.36
C PRO A 122 -0.76 -26.06 7.33
N ARG A 123 -1.35 -27.26 7.44
CA ARG A 123 -2.53 -27.49 8.31
C ARG A 123 -2.38 -26.96 9.75
N PRO A 124 -1.27 -27.23 10.48
CA PRO A 124 -1.13 -26.79 11.87
C PRO A 124 -1.14 -25.26 11.97
N LEU A 125 -0.46 -24.56 11.07
CA LEU A 125 -0.40 -23.11 11.05
C LEU A 125 -1.77 -22.49 10.71
N ARG A 126 -2.49 -23.08 9.75
CA ARG A 126 -3.86 -22.66 9.42
C ARG A 126 -4.84 -22.90 10.56
N GLN A 127 -4.70 -24.01 11.31
CA GLN A 127 -5.53 -24.29 12.48
C GLN A 127 -5.22 -23.36 13.65
N ALA A 128 -3.95 -23.09 13.94
CA ALA A 128 -3.53 -22.12 14.94
C ALA A 128 -4.11 -20.72 14.65
N LEU A 129 -4.07 -20.30 13.39
CA LEU A 129 -4.68 -19.06 12.94
C LEU A 129 -6.21 -19.13 12.92
N GLY A 130 -6.81 -20.33 12.80
CA GLY A 130 -8.25 -20.62 12.74
C GLY A 130 -8.94 -20.68 14.10
N GLY A 131 -8.25 -21.15 15.12
CA GLY A 131 -8.88 -21.64 16.35
C GLY A 131 -9.16 -20.61 17.45
N SER A 132 -8.43 -19.52 17.56
CA SER A 132 -8.36 -18.77 18.82
C SER A 132 -8.72 -17.28 18.75
N TRP A 133 -9.71 -16.87 17.94
CA TRP A 133 -9.96 -15.45 17.69
C TRP A 133 -11.20 -14.84 18.38
N LYS A 134 -11.54 -15.30 19.52
CA LYS A 134 -12.35 -14.50 20.47
C LYS A 134 -11.44 -13.59 21.32
N SER A 135 -10.30 -13.15 20.77
CA SER A 135 -9.17 -12.54 21.47
C SER A 135 -8.97 -11.06 21.09
N PRO A 136 -8.13 -10.34 21.80
CA PRO A 136 -7.79 -8.93 21.55
C PRO A 136 -7.31 -8.65 20.11
N LEU A 137 -6.73 -9.63 19.39
CA LEU A 137 -6.31 -9.51 18.00
C LEU A 137 -7.47 -9.24 17.03
N GLN A 138 -8.64 -9.84 17.24
CA GLN A 138 -9.82 -9.53 16.43
C GLN A 138 -10.31 -8.09 16.66
N SER A 139 -10.26 -7.63 17.92
CA SER A 139 -10.61 -6.26 18.25
C SER A 139 -9.63 -5.27 17.61
N LEU A 140 -8.32 -5.54 17.72
CA LEU A 140 -7.28 -4.72 17.09
C LEU A 140 -7.47 -4.66 15.56
N TRP A 141 -7.65 -5.82 14.90
CA TRP A 141 -7.94 -5.86 13.47
C TRP A 141 -9.17 -5.02 13.10
N ARG A 142 -10.26 -5.15 13.86
CA ARG A 142 -11.47 -4.37 13.62
C ARG A 142 -11.25 -2.87 13.75
N ARG A 143 -10.39 -2.44 14.67
CA ARG A 143 -10.00 -1.04 14.84
C ARG A 143 -9.12 -0.57 13.69
N LEU A 144 -8.06 -1.32 13.36
CA LEU A 144 -7.13 -0.95 12.28
C LEU A 144 -7.75 -0.96 10.88
N THR A 145 -8.80 -1.76 10.67
CA THR A 145 -9.57 -1.79 9.41
C THR A 145 -10.91 -1.04 9.51
N ASP A 146 -11.07 -0.17 10.49
CA ASP A 146 -12.10 0.86 10.49
C ASP A 146 -11.71 1.96 9.51
N PRO A 147 -12.62 2.45 8.62
CA PRO A 147 -12.27 3.44 7.59
C PRO A 147 -11.61 4.70 8.14
N ILE A 148 -12.13 5.26 9.23
CA ILE A 148 -11.60 6.49 9.82
C ILE A 148 -10.21 6.22 10.42
N THR A 149 -10.08 5.16 11.21
CA THR A 149 -8.80 4.79 11.83
C THR A 149 -7.73 4.49 10.77
N ALA A 150 -8.07 3.73 9.73
CA ALA A 150 -7.14 3.43 8.63
C ALA A 150 -6.70 4.69 7.89
N THR A 151 -7.61 5.65 7.67
CA THR A 151 -7.29 6.96 7.07
C THR A 151 -6.33 7.76 7.93
N ILE A 152 -6.57 7.82 9.25
CA ILE A 152 -5.70 8.54 10.18
C ILE A 152 -4.30 7.89 10.21
N VAL A 153 -4.22 6.56 10.30
CA VAL A 153 -2.95 5.83 10.30
C VAL A 153 -2.19 6.06 9.00
N GLN A 154 -2.85 5.94 7.85
CA GLN A 154 -2.25 6.17 6.53
C GLN A 154 -1.71 7.61 6.41
N GLY A 155 -2.53 8.61 6.75
CA GLY A 155 -2.13 10.01 6.71
C GLY A 155 -0.98 10.30 7.67
N ALA A 156 -1.02 9.80 8.91
CA ALA A 156 0.03 9.99 9.89
C ALA A 156 1.37 9.36 9.46
N VAL A 157 1.34 8.13 8.93
CA VAL A 157 2.55 7.45 8.40
C VAL A 157 3.13 8.25 7.24
N MET A 158 2.29 8.67 6.30
CA MET A 158 2.71 9.46 5.14
C MET A 158 3.38 10.76 5.57
N TRP A 159 2.74 11.58 6.40
CA TRP A 159 3.29 12.85 6.85
C TRP A 159 4.53 12.69 7.72
N ALA A 160 4.57 11.69 8.61
CA ALA A 160 5.73 11.42 9.45
C ALA A 160 6.98 11.12 8.61
N TRP A 161 6.87 10.25 7.61
CA TRP A 161 8.01 9.91 6.75
C TRP A 161 8.44 11.02 5.80
N HIS A 162 7.57 11.97 5.48
CA HIS A 162 7.95 13.14 4.68
C HIS A 162 8.53 14.29 5.52
N ALA A 163 8.56 14.15 6.85
CA ALA A 163 9.30 15.10 7.69
C ALA A 163 10.82 14.95 7.42
N PRO A 164 11.55 16.04 7.07
CA PRO A 164 12.94 15.96 6.63
C PRO A 164 13.85 15.12 7.54
N PRO A 165 13.80 15.21 8.88
CA PRO A 165 14.69 14.42 9.72
C PRO A 165 14.47 12.91 9.64
N LEU A 166 13.23 12.45 9.34
CA LEU A 166 12.94 11.01 9.19
C LEU A 166 13.25 10.55 7.78
N PHE A 167 12.99 11.40 6.79
CA PHE A 167 13.27 11.09 5.40
C PHE A 167 14.78 10.96 5.14
N ASP A 168 15.60 11.93 5.59
CA ASP A 168 17.06 11.88 5.47
C ASP A 168 17.62 10.63 6.17
N ARG A 169 17.08 10.26 7.36
CA ARG A 169 17.47 9.00 8.02
C ARG A 169 17.13 7.76 7.20
N ALA A 170 16.03 7.78 6.48
CA ALA A 170 15.67 6.64 5.62
C ALA A 170 16.61 6.52 4.41
N LEU A 171 17.13 7.63 3.89
CA LEU A 171 18.16 7.64 2.84
C LEU A 171 19.52 7.17 3.36
N ASP A 172 19.90 7.57 4.57
CA ASP A 172 21.21 7.26 5.16
C ASP A 172 21.33 5.82 5.69
N HIS A 173 20.23 5.23 6.14
CA HIS A 173 20.25 3.97 6.89
C HIS A 173 19.29 2.93 6.31
N PRO A 174 19.79 1.78 5.83
CA PRO A 174 18.96 0.72 5.23
C PRO A 174 17.81 0.24 6.11
N GLY A 175 18.01 0.16 7.44
CA GLY A 175 16.97 -0.25 8.37
C GLY A 175 15.79 0.73 8.45
N TRP A 176 16.06 2.04 8.35
CA TRP A 176 15.03 3.07 8.31
C TRP A 176 14.30 3.09 6.96
N HIS A 177 15.02 2.87 5.87
CA HIS A 177 14.44 2.73 4.53
C HIS A 177 13.46 1.55 4.46
N ILE A 178 13.84 0.38 5.01
CA ILE A 178 12.94 -0.77 5.12
C ILE A 178 11.72 -0.44 5.99
N ALA A 179 11.91 0.23 7.12
CA ALA A 179 10.81 0.62 8.00
C ALA A 179 9.85 1.59 7.30
N GLN A 180 10.35 2.51 6.49
CA GLN A 180 9.58 3.42 5.65
C GLN A 180 8.70 2.64 4.66
N HIS A 181 9.31 1.81 3.79
CA HIS A 181 8.59 1.02 2.79
C HIS A 181 7.60 0.05 3.42
N ALA A 182 7.98 -0.62 4.52
CA ALA A 182 7.11 -1.54 5.24
C ALA A 182 5.90 -0.82 5.83
N SER A 183 6.10 0.31 6.50
CA SER A 183 5.01 1.08 7.10
C SER A 183 4.08 1.68 6.04
N PHE A 184 4.60 2.16 4.91
CA PHE A 184 3.80 2.59 3.77
C PHE A 184 2.96 1.46 3.19
N PHE A 185 3.58 0.32 2.90
CA PHE A 185 2.86 -0.85 2.39
C PHE A 185 1.77 -1.32 3.35
N ILE A 186 2.08 -1.43 4.64
CA ILE A 186 1.14 -1.90 5.67
C ILE A 186 -0.03 -0.95 5.84
N SER A 187 0.26 0.34 6.03
CA SER A 187 -0.79 1.35 6.25
C SER A 187 -1.69 1.50 5.03
N ALA A 188 -1.12 1.51 3.81
CA ALA A 188 -1.88 1.59 2.57
C ALA A 188 -2.73 0.33 2.33
N LEU A 189 -2.21 -0.86 2.66
CA LEU A 189 -2.93 -2.10 2.51
C LEU A 189 -4.11 -2.19 3.49
N LEU A 190 -3.94 -1.73 4.76
CA LEU A 190 -5.02 -1.60 5.74
C LEU A 190 -6.08 -0.58 5.27
N PHE A 191 -5.62 0.56 4.74
CA PHE A 191 -6.48 1.60 4.21
C PHE A 191 -7.35 1.07 3.05
N TRP A 192 -6.74 0.53 2.00
CA TRP A 192 -7.49 0.01 0.85
C TRP A 192 -8.39 -1.16 1.24
N TRP A 193 -7.95 -2.00 2.19
CA TRP A 193 -8.83 -3.04 2.73
C TRP A 193 -10.06 -2.44 3.40
N ALA A 194 -9.91 -1.42 4.25
CA ALA A 194 -11.01 -0.75 4.92
C ALA A 194 -11.98 -0.08 3.93
N MET A 195 -11.45 0.57 2.87
CA MET A 195 -12.26 1.21 1.85
C MET A 195 -13.07 0.23 1.01
N LEU A 196 -12.47 -0.90 0.62
CA LEU A 196 -13.10 -1.87 -0.27
C LEU A 196 -14.01 -2.87 0.44
N HIS A 197 -13.85 -3.05 1.76
CA HIS A 197 -14.61 -4.00 2.57
C HIS A 197 -15.34 -3.31 3.75
N PRO A 198 -16.18 -2.29 3.46
CA PRO A 198 -16.86 -1.53 4.51
C PRO A 198 -17.82 -2.42 5.30
N ARG A 199 -17.89 -2.15 6.60
CA ARG A 199 -18.85 -2.83 7.50
C ARG A 199 -20.18 -2.10 7.46
N GLY A 200 -21.26 -2.82 7.10
CA GLY A 200 -22.59 -2.23 6.92
C GLY A 200 -22.76 -1.63 5.51
N ARG A 201 -23.75 -2.14 4.76
CA ARG A 201 -23.92 -1.78 3.34
C ARG A 201 -24.18 -0.29 3.10
N ASN A 202 -25.14 0.31 3.84
CA ASN A 202 -25.58 1.67 3.50
C ASN A 202 -24.67 2.76 4.08
N GLN A 203 -24.30 2.68 5.36
CA GLN A 203 -23.45 3.70 5.98
C GLN A 203 -21.97 3.52 5.64
N GLY A 204 -21.51 2.28 5.46
CA GLY A 204 -20.10 1.97 5.21
C GLY A 204 -19.55 2.57 3.93
N TYR A 205 -20.32 2.57 2.83
CA TYR A 205 -19.88 3.16 1.56
C TYR A 205 -19.73 4.68 1.63
N GLY A 206 -20.67 5.38 2.30
CA GLY A 206 -20.59 6.82 2.48
C GLY A 206 -19.37 7.25 3.30
N VAL A 207 -19.10 6.57 4.42
CA VAL A 207 -17.91 6.82 5.25
C VAL A 207 -16.63 6.54 4.47
N SER A 208 -16.55 5.42 3.72
CA SER A 208 -15.38 5.11 2.91
C SER A 208 -15.15 6.15 1.81
N ALA A 209 -16.20 6.65 1.16
CA ALA A 209 -16.10 7.71 0.15
C ALA A 209 -15.56 9.02 0.77
N ALA A 210 -16.06 9.41 1.95
CA ALA A 210 -15.56 10.56 2.68
C ALA A 210 -14.09 10.41 3.11
N CYS A 211 -13.70 9.21 3.56
CA CYS A 211 -12.31 8.88 3.90
C CYS A 211 -11.38 8.96 2.70
N LEU A 212 -11.78 8.46 1.53
CA LEU A 212 -11.01 8.59 0.29
C LEU A 212 -10.83 10.04 -0.12
N PHE A 213 -11.88 10.86 -0.02
CA PHE A 213 -11.79 12.29 -0.27
C PHE A 213 -10.84 12.99 0.70
N ALA A 214 -10.96 12.70 2.00
CA ALA A 214 -10.05 13.24 3.01
C ALA A 214 -8.59 12.84 2.75
N THR A 215 -8.33 11.58 2.35
CA THR A 215 -6.98 11.10 1.98
C THR A 215 -6.44 11.85 0.76
N SER A 216 -7.27 12.09 -0.25
CA SER A 216 -6.91 12.91 -1.41
C SER A 216 -6.48 14.34 -1.01
N LEU A 217 -7.19 14.95 -0.06
CA LEU A 217 -6.83 16.29 0.46
C LEU A 217 -5.53 16.24 1.28
N ILE A 218 -5.37 15.25 2.15
CA ILE A 218 -4.18 15.09 3.01
C ILE A 218 -2.92 14.85 2.16
N GLY A 219 -2.98 13.97 1.18
CA GLY A 219 -1.88 13.70 0.25
C GLY A 219 -1.64 14.85 -0.71
N GLY A 220 -2.72 15.43 -1.23
CA GLY A 220 -2.66 16.60 -2.11
C GLY A 220 -2.02 17.82 -1.43
N ALA A 221 -2.33 18.05 -0.15
CA ALA A 221 -1.71 19.15 0.61
C ALA A 221 -0.19 18.96 0.73
N LEU A 222 0.27 17.76 1.04
CA LEU A 222 1.70 17.47 1.13
C LEU A 222 2.39 17.59 -0.23
N GLY A 223 1.81 17.01 -1.29
CA GLY A 223 2.34 17.13 -2.65
C GLY A 223 2.38 18.57 -3.14
N ALA A 224 1.35 19.38 -2.84
CA ALA A 224 1.33 20.80 -3.16
C ALA A 224 2.43 21.58 -2.42
N LEU A 225 2.62 21.33 -1.12
CA LEU A 225 3.68 21.97 -0.34
C LEU A 225 5.07 21.69 -0.94
N MET A 226 5.33 20.47 -1.38
CA MET A 226 6.58 20.11 -2.05
C MET A 226 6.71 20.79 -3.43
N SER A 227 5.61 20.82 -4.21
CA SER A 227 5.60 21.37 -5.57
C SER A 227 5.79 22.89 -5.60
N PHE A 228 5.28 23.60 -4.59
CA PHE A 228 5.40 25.06 -4.51
C PHE A 228 6.61 25.52 -3.68
N SER A 229 7.40 24.60 -3.13
CA SER A 229 8.62 24.97 -2.40
C SER A 229 9.67 25.60 -3.33
N SER A 230 10.31 26.66 -2.84
CA SER A 230 11.42 27.34 -3.54
C SER A 230 12.79 26.75 -3.19
N SER A 231 12.84 25.82 -2.24
CA SER A 231 14.09 25.16 -1.79
C SER A 231 13.87 23.68 -1.58
N PRO A 232 14.89 22.83 -1.78
CA PRO A 232 14.80 21.41 -1.51
C PRO A 232 14.64 21.16 0.00
N TRP A 233 13.81 20.20 0.36
CA TRP A 233 13.56 19.82 1.76
C TRP A 233 14.57 18.83 2.31
N TYR A 234 15.13 17.99 1.44
CA TYR A 234 15.99 16.86 1.80
C TYR A 234 17.42 17.13 1.45
N ALA A 235 18.27 17.14 2.48
CA ALA A 235 19.68 17.53 2.35
C ALA A 235 20.45 16.57 1.41
N ASP A 236 20.16 15.28 1.45
CA ASP A 236 20.84 14.29 0.63
C ASP A 236 20.58 14.49 -0.87
N TYR A 237 19.31 14.68 -1.27
CA TYR A 237 18.98 14.98 -2.66
C TYR A 237 19.53 16.33 -3.11
N ALA A 238 19.52 17.33 -2.22
CA ALA A 238 20.12 18.64 -2.51
C ALA A 238 21.63 18.54 -2.78
N ALA A 239 22.33 17.69 -2.02
CA ALA A 239 23.77 17.48 -2.17
C ALA A 239 24.16 16.67 -3.42
N MET A 240 23.24 15.87 -3.99
CA MET A 240 23.49 15.10 -5.22
C MET A 240 23.60 15.96 -6.48
N GLY A 241 23.03 17.18 -6.46
CA GLY A 241 23.02 18.06 -7.63
C GLY A 241 22.05 17.61 -8.72
N MET A 242 22.43 17.73 -9.98
CA MET A 242 21.60 17.34 -11.13
C MET A 242 21.30 15.85 -11.14
N THR A 243 20.04 15.49 -11.33
CA THR A 243 19.60 14.09 -11.50
C THR A 243 20.04 13.53 -12.85
N GLY A 244 20.01 12.20 -12.99
CA GLY A 244 20.30 11.53 -14.26
C GLY A 244 19.36 11.88 -15.42
N ILE A 245 18.21 12.51 -15.13
CA ILE A 245 17.25 13.02 -16.12
C ILE A 245 17.36 14.54 -16.34
N GLY A 246 18.40 15.18 -15.78
CA GLY A 246 18.70 16.59 -16.01
C GLY A 246 17.87 17.59 -15.19
N LEU A 247 17.27 17.17 -14.08
CA LEU A 247 16.56 18.06 -13.15
C LEU A 247 17.49 18.53 -12.04
N ASP A 248 17.41 19.79 -11.66
CA ASP A 248 18.02 20.26 -10.41
C ASP A 248 17.20 19.77 -9.19
N PRO A 249 17.76 19.84 -7.96
CA PRO A 249 17.09 19.31 -6.77
C PRO A 249 15.73 19.94 -6.47
N VAL A 250 15.52 21.21 -6.84
CA VAL A 250 14.22 21.90 -6.61
C VAL A 250 13.19 21.40 -7.60
N ASP A 251 13.55 21.27 -8.87
CA ASP A 251 12.64 20.81 -9.91
C ASP A 251 12.35 19.31 -9.77
N ASP A 252 13.31 18.50 -9.32
CA ASP A 252 13.11 17.09 -8.96
C ASP A 252 12.07 16.97 -7.81
N GLN A 253 12.21 17.79 -6.76
CA GLN A 253 11.24 17.84 -5.67
C GLN A 253 9.85 18.32 -6.13
N ARG A 254 9.77 19.31 -6.97
CA ARG A 254 8.49 19.82 -7.51
C ARG A 254 7.78 18.74 -8.31
N LEU A 255 8.51 18.03 -9.17
CA LEU A 255 7.95 16.93 -9.94
C LEU A 255 7.52 15.76 -9.05
N ALA A 256 8.31 15.42 -8.04
CA ALA A 256 7.95 14.44 -7.02
C ALA A 256 6.64 14.79 -6.31
N GLY A 257 6.47 16.05 -5.91
CA GLY A 257 5.23 16.55 -5.33
C GLY A 257 4.03 16.46 -6.28
N LEU A 258 4.21 16.76 -7.56
CA LEU A 258 3.16 16.62 -8.59
C LEU A 258 2.74 15.16 -8.79
N ILE A 259 3.70 14.22 -8.78
CA ILE A 259 3.43 12.78 -8.89
C ILE A 259 2.61 12.29 -7.69
N MET A 260 2.94 12.73 -6.51
CA MET A 260 2.15 12.40 -5.32
C MET A 260 0.75 13.01 -5.37
N TRP A 261 0.63 14.27 -5.80
CA TRP A 261 -0.63 15.00 -5.80
C TRP A 261 -1.60 14.53 -6.88
N ILE A 262 -1.16 14.54 -8.16
CA ILE A 262 -2.06 14.32 -9.29
C ILE A 262 -2.49 12.84 -9.42
N PRO A 263 -1.61 11.86 -9.55
CA PRO A 263 -2.02 10.46 -9.60
C PRO A 263 -2.73 9.98 -8.34
N GLY A 264 -2.20 10.33 -7.16
CA GLY A 264 -2.83 9.98 -5.88
C GLY A 264 -4.22 10.57 -5.75
N GLY A 265 -4.38 11.86 -6.03
CA GLY A 265 -5.66 12.56 -6.02
C GLY A 265 -6.67 11.95 -7.00
N LEU A 266 -6.22 11.60 -8.22
CA LEU A 266 -7.08 11.00 -9.23
C LEU A 266 -7.60 9.61 -8.81
N VAL A 267 -6.74 8.74 -8.34
CA VAL A 267 -7.12 7.37 -7.95
C VAL A 267 -8.07 7.39 -6.74
N HIS A 268 -7.74 8.18 -5.70
CA HIS A 268 -8.63 8.33 -4.55
C HIS A 268 -9.97 8.98 -4.93
N GLY A 269 -9.95 10.00 -5.81
CA GLY A 269 -11.15 10.66 -6.32
C GLY A 269 -12.07 9.72 -7.09
N VAL A 270 -11.53 8.96 -8.04
CA VAL A 270 -12.30 7.96 -8.79
C VAL A 270 -12.88 6.89 -7.87
N ALA A 271 -12.08 6.38 -6.92
CA ALA A 271 -12.56 5.41 -5.93
C ALA A 271 -13.68 6.00 -5.05
N ALA A 272 -13.55 7.26 -4.62
CA ALA A 272 -14.58 7.97 -3.85
C ALA A 272 -15.90 8.08 -4.64
N ILE A 273 -15.85 8.47 -5.91
CA ILE A 273 -17.04 8.58 -6.79
C ILE A 273 -17.72 7.20 -6.93
N ILE A 274 -16.94 6.13 -7.15
CA ILE A 274 -17.48 4.77 -7.26
C ILE A 274 -18.19 4.34 -5.98
N LEU A 275 -17.58 4.61 -4.80
CA LEU A 275 -18.20 4.24 -3.52
C LEU A 275 -19.41 5.13 -3.19
N PHE A 276 -19.36 6.40 -3.55
CA PHE A 276 -20.48 7.32 -3.40
C PHE A 276 -21.69 6.87 -4.26
N TYR A 277 -21.45 6.49 -5.52
CA TYR A 277 -22.49 5.91 -6.37
C TYR A 277 -23.10 4.63 -5.76
N LYS A 278 -22.28 3.73 -5.22
CA LYS A 278 -22.77 2.52 -4.53
C LYS A 278 -23.59 2.86 -3.30
N TRP A 279 -23.23 3.88 -2.57
CA TRP A 279 -23.98 4.37 -1.41
C TRP A 279 -25.36 4.89 -1.81
N LEU A 280 -25.45 5.74 -2.84
CA LEU A 280 -26.74 6.25 -3.34
C LEU A 280 -27.65 5.10 -3.79
N LYS A 281 -27.14 4.18 -4.60
CA LYS A 281 -27.90 3.02 -5.07
C LYS A 281 -28.41 2.13 -3.92
N ALA A 282 -27.62 1.98 -2.87
CA ALA A 282 -28.04 1.21 -1.68
C ALA A 282 -29.13 1.95 -0.88
N ALA A 283 -29.10 3.28 -0.82
CA ALA A 283 -30.12 4.10 -0.20
C ALA A 283 -31.47 4.02 -0.95
N GLU A 284 -31.47 4.13 -2.27
CA GLU A 284 -32.66 3.98 -3.12
C GLU A 284 -33.36 2.63 -2.92
N GLY A 285 -32.58 1.53 -2.90
CA GLY A 285 -33.12 0.19 -2.66
C GLY A 285 -33.77 0.03 -1.27
N SER A 286 -33.27 0.75 -0.27
CA SER A 286 -33.86 0.75 1.08
C SER A 286 -35.19 1.52 1.13
N HIS A 287 -35.29 2.65 0.43
CA HIS A 287 -36.54 3.43 0.34
C HIS A 287 -37.63 2.67 -0.45
N ALA A 288 -37.27 2.02 -1.56
CA ALA A 288 -38.21 1.22 -2.31
C ALA A 288 -38.80 0.04 -1.49
N ALA A 289 -37.98 -0.58 -0.66
CA ALA A 289 -38.46 -1.66 0.24
C ALA A 289 -39.42 -1.18 1.35
N LEU A 290 -39.27 0.05 1.82
CA LEU A 290 -40.16 0.65 2.85
C LEU A 290 -41.46 1.18 2.28
N SER A 291 -41.55 1.49 0.99
CA SER A 291 -42.77 2.00 0.34
C SER A 291 -43.73 0.88 -0.12
N VAL A 292 -43.38 -0.38 0.04
CA VAL A 292 -44.19 -1.57 -0.31
C VAL A 292 -44.93 -2.15 0.90
N HIS A 293 -44.74 -1.58 2.08
CA HIS A 293 -45.44 -1.93 3.32
C HIS A 293 -46.32 -0.79 3.80
#